data_0026ff182316ee7b9e0b678b8074a938
#
_entry.id   0026ff182316ee7b9e0b678b8074a938
#
_cell.length_a   1.000
_cell.length_b   1.000
_cell.length_c   1.000
_cell.angle_alpha   90.00
_cell.angle_beta   90.00
_cell.angle_gamma   90.00
#
_symmetry.space_group_name_H-M   'P 1'
#
loop_
_entity.id
_entity.type
_entity.pdbx_description
1 polymer ?
#
loop_
_entity_poly.entity_id
_entity_poly.type
_entity_poly.pdbx_seq_one_letter_code
_entity_poly.pdbx_strand_id
1 'polypeptide(L)'
;SVGSEAPSSAADGIVCGVFDRTCNIQLTDGSLLTCATSDYFDMPRGVRVREANGFKFNAVIPGGAAANLRGGILRFAGSGLAIDLRGAHVWTQKFKPVSRPSVRDILAFGFEVGPFSERDSEFSVRDLIGRGPGLTPEGDDTLTGLLAAPMLVAPDRPESQALSRDVLSHLHATNDISRQMLFDAAQGLFIEPIISMLSALYGQGCVQKSSQNLRAV
;
A
#
# COMPACT_ATOMS: atom_id res chain seq x y z
N SER A 1 5.23 13.90 3.34
CA SER A 1 6.19 12.79 3.16
C SER A 1 6.14 12.26 1.74
N VAL A 2 7.20 11.57 1.34
CA VAL A 2 7.34 10.88 0.06
C VAL A 2 7.86 9.49 0.35
N GLY A 3 7.22 8.46 -0.20
CA GLY A 3 7.65 7.07 -0.05
C GLY A 3 8.98 6.79 -0.76
N SER A 4 9.75 5.84 -0.24
CA SER A 4 11.11 5.52 -0.75
C SER A 4 11.13 5.05 -2.21
N GLU A 5 10.03 4.47 -2.68
CA GLU A 5 9.87 3.96 -4.04
C GLU A 5 9.15 4.95 -4.97
N ALA A 6 8.78 6.12 -4.48
CA ALA A 6 8.26 7.19 -5.32
C ALA A 6 9.37 7.76 -6.22
N PRO A 7 9.06 8.24 -7.44
CA PRO A 7 10.08 8.76 -8.34
C PRO A 7 10.81 9.96 -7.72
N SER A 8 12.14 9.89 -7.69
CA SER A 8 13.04 10.95 -7.20
C SER A 8 13.52 11.87 -8.31
N SER A 9 13.34 11.50 -9.57
CA SER A 9 13.75 12.24 -10.76
C SER A 9 12.54 12.65 -11.61
N ALA A 10 12.80 13.16 -12.80
CA ALA A 10 11.73 13.49 -13.75
C ALA A 10 10.89 12.26 -14.08
N ALA A 11 9.58 12.40 -13.98
CA ALA A 11 8.61 11.34 -14.33
C ALA A 11 7.38 11.95 -14.99
N ASP A 12 6.80 11.22 -15.92
CA ASP A 12 5.54 11.55 -16.58
C ASP A 12 4.51 10.46 -16.31
N GLY A 13 3.24 10.84 -16.31
CA GLY A 13 2.14 9.90 -16.09
C GLY A 13 0.78 10.50 -16.43
N ILE A 14 -0.24 9.71 -16.21
CA ILE A 14 -1.65 10.09 -16.42
C ILE A 14 -2.42 9.77 -15.15
N VAL A 15 -3.28 10.68 -14.74
CA VAL A 15 -4.20 10.48 -13.61
C VAL A 15 -5.22 9.41 -14.00
N CYS A 16 -5.09 8.24 -13.39
CA CYS A 16 -5.96 7.07 -13.64
C CYS A 16 -7.09 6.92 -12.61
N GLY A 17 -7.02 7.62 -11.47
CA GLY A 17 -8.06 7.65 -10.45
C GLY A 17 -7.92 8.88 -9.57
N VAL A 18 -9.02 9.59 -9.32
CA VAL A 18 -9.05 10.76 -8.44
C VAL A 18 -10.28 10.69 -7.54
N PHE A 19 -10.04 10.85 -6.24
CA PHE A 19 -11.02 10.74 -5.16
C PHE A 19 -10.92 11.96 -4.24
N ASP A 20 -11.70 12.00 -3.19
CA ASP A 20 -11.61 13.07 -2.20
C ASP A 20 -10.21 13.16 -1.58
N ARG A 21 -9.69 12.02 -1.10
CA ARG A 21 -8.47 11.94 -0.30
C ARG A 21 -7.25 11.43 -1.06
N THR A 22 -7.43 10.89 -2.27
CA THR A 22 -6.32 10.31 -3.05
C THR A 22 -6.40 10.63 -4.53
N CYS A 23 -5.25 10.66 -5.18
CA CYS A 23 -5.09 10.78 -6.62
C CYS A 23 -4.02 9.79 -7.09
N ASN A 24 -4.40 8.86 -7.95
CA ASN A 24 -3.53 7.84 -8.50
C ASN A 24 -3.04 8.24 -9.88
N ILE A 25 -1.75 8.15 -10.10
CA ILE A 25 -1.08 8.52 -11.34
C ILE A 25 -0.37 7.27 -11.86
N GLN A 26 -0.77 6.81 -13.04
CA GLN A 26 -0.02 5.78 -13.74
C GLN A 26 1.16 6.42 -14.46
N LEU A 27 2.36 6.03 -14.07
CA LEU A 27 3.60 6.52 -14.64
C LEU A 27 3.92 5.81 -15.95
N THR A 28 4.80 6.40 -16.75
CA THR A 28 5.19 5.86 -18.07
C THR A 28 5.94 4.52 -17.98
N ASP A 29 6.50 4.18 -16.83
CA ASP A 29 7.12 2.87 -16.55
C ASP A 29 6.10 1.80 -16.14
N GLY A 30 4.81 2.16 -16.08
CA GLY A 30 3.70 1.29 -15.67
C GLY A 30 3.46 1.23 -14.16
N SER A 31 4.31 1.84 -13.34
CA SER A 31 4.09 1.91 -11.90
C SER A 31 3.02 2.95 -11.52
N LEU A 32 2.45 2.83 -10.31
CA LEU A 32 1.52 3.82 -9.78
C LEU A 32 2.18 4.68 -8.71
N LEU A 33 1.96 6.00 -8.81
CA LEU A 33 2.23 6.96 -7.76
C LEU A 33 0.91 7.42 -7.16
N THR A 34 0.74 7.30 -5.85
CA THR A 34 -0.46 7.76 -5.14
C THR A 34 -0.18 9.03 -4.36
N CYS A 35 -0.84 10.14 -4.72
CA CYS A 35 -0.89 11.33 -3.88
C CYS A 35 -2.05 11.18 -2.89
N ALA A 36 -1.81 11.47 -1.61
CA ALA A 36 -2.81 11.34 -0.55
C ALA A 36 -2.81 12.56 0.38
N THR A 37 -3.93 12.84 1.03
CA THR A 37 -4.07 13.88 2.05
C THR A 37 -3.27 13.55 3.31
N SER A 38 -3.03 14.55 4.16
CA SER A 38 -2.19 14.41 5.36
C SER A 38 -2.74 13.45 6.41
N ASP A 39 -4.05 13.21 6.40
CA ASP A 39 -4.75 12.27 7.26
C ASP A 39 -4.75 10.82 6.75
N TYR A 40 -4.07 10.57 5.62
CA TYR A 40 -3.84 9.24 5.08
C TYR A 40 -2.57 8.62 5.68
N PHE A 41 -2.29 7.35 5.39
CA PHE A 41 -1.07 6.66 5.82
C PHE A 41 0.06 6.79 4.81
N ASP A 42 1.29 6.56 5.25
CA ASP A 42 2.45 6.50 4.38
C ASP A 42 2.52 5.16 3.63
N MET A 43 3.03 5.20 2.40
CA MET A 43 3.15 4.03 1.53
C MET A 43 4.41 4.12 0.65
N PRO A 44 4.96 2.99 0.15
CA PRO A 44 6.21 2.97 -0.59
C PRO A 44 6.23 3.91 -1.80
N ARG A 45 5.15 3.93 -2.58
CA ARG A 45 4.97 4.78 -3.78
C ARG A 45 3.98 5.90 -3.54
N GLY A 46 4.01 6.49 -2.35
CA GLY A 46 3.07 7.53 -1.94
C GLY A 46 3.70 8.92 -1.83
N VAL A 47 2.87 9.92 -2.02
CA VAL A 47 3.14 11.31 -1.69
C VAL A 47 2.01 11.77 -0.79
N ARG A 48 2.29 11.91 0.50
CA ARG A 48 1.33 12.47 1.45
C ARG A 48 1.54 13.97 1.56
N VAL A 49 0.53 14.74 1.13
CA VAL A 49 0.62 16.21 1.04
C VAL A 49 0.10 16.87 2.31
N ARG A 50 0.61 18.07 2.60
CA ARG A 50 0.02 18.96 3.60
C ARG A 50 -0.91 19.90 2.83
N GLU A 51 -2.20 19.74 3.06
CA GLU A 51 -3.26 20.48 2.38
C GLU A 51 -3.96 21.49 3.30
N ALA A 52 -4.71 22.41 2.71
CA ALA A 52 -5.62 23.28 3.44
C ALA A 52 -6.90 22.52 3.89
N ASN A 53 -7.55 23.00 4.95
CA ASN A 53 -8.82 22.43 5.41
C ASN A 53 -9.85 22.39 4.28
N GLY A 54 -10.52 21.24 4.14
CA GLY A 54 -11.54 21.03 3.12
C GLY A 54 -11.01 20.75 1.71
N PHE A 55 -9.70 20.55 1.55
CA PHE A 55 -9.10 20.17 0.27
C PHE A 55 -9.60 18.78 -0.16
N LYS A 56 -9.88 18.67 -1.47
CA LYS A 56 -10.23 17.42 -2.12
C LYS A 56 -9.54 17.34 -3.47
N PHE A 57 -8.86 16.24 -3.75
CA PHE A 57 -8.18 16.06 -5.04
C PHE A 57 -9.14 16.12 -6.22
N ASN A 58 -10.30 15.46 -6.14
CA ASN A 58 -11.29 15.44 -7.22
C ASN A 58 -11.97 16.79 -7.50
N ALA A 59 -11.83 17.76 -6.60
CA ALA A 59 -12.29 19.13 -6.83
C ALA A 59 -11.32 19.96 -7.68
N VAL A 60 -10.05 19.54 -7.77
CA VAL A 60 -8.98 20.35 -8.38
C VAL A 60 -8.20 19.65 -9.48
N ILE A 61 -8.24 18.31 -9.56
CA ILE A 61 -7.53 17.53 -10.58
C ILE A 61 -8.55 16.85 -11.50
N PRO A 62 -8.53 17.12 -12.83
CA PRO A 62 -9.34 16.39 -13.77
C PRO A 62 -8.89 14.93 -13.90
N GLY A 63 -9.84 13.99 -13.99
CA GLY A 63 -9.53 12.61 -14.38
C GLY A 63 -8.91 12.57 -15.77
N GLY A 64 -7.92 11.71 -15.98
CA GLY A 64 -7.18 11.61 -17.24
C GLY A 64 -6.18 12.75 -17.48
N ALA A 65 -5.97 13.66 -16.52
CA ALA A 65 -5.00 14.74 -16.65
C ALA A 65 -3.58 14.18 -16.79
N ALA A 66 -2.77 14.75 -17.67
CA ALA A 66 -1.34 14.48 -17.69
C ALA A 66 -0.71 15.02 -16.40
N ALA A 67 0.15 14.23 -15.79
CA ALA A 67 0.93 14.61 -14.63
C ALA A 67 2.42 14.58 -14.97
N ASN A 68 3.18 15.54 -14.47
CA ASN A 68 4.61 15.57 -14.68
C ASN A 68 5.35 15.99 -13.38
N LEU A 69 6.41 15.28 -13.09
CA LEU A 69 7.36 15.61 -12.04
C LEU A 69 8.62 16.22 -12.69
N ARG A 70 8.95 17.48 -12.38
CA ARG A 70 10.13 18.16 -12.87
C ARG A 70 10.70 19.04 -11.75
N GLY A 71 12.00 18.91 -11.51
CA GLY A 71 12.69 19.71 -10.48
C GLY A 71 12.08 19.55 -9.07
N GLY A 72 11.56 18.36 -8.75
CA GLY A 72 10.92 18.07 -7.47
C GLY A 72 9.51 18.66 -7.30
N ILE A 73 8.88 19.14 -8.38
CA ILE A 73 7.52 19.68 -8.36
C ILE A 73 6.63 18.84 -9.27
N LEU A 74 5.59 18.24 -8.70
CA LEU A 74 4.56 17.51 -9.41
C LEU A 74 3.44 18.45 -9.82
N ARG A 75 3.09 18.47 -11.11
CA ARG A 75 2.05 19.32 -11.72
C ARG A 75 1.07 18.47 -12.50
N PHE A 76 -0.15 18.97 -12.63
CA PHE A 76 -1.27 18.32 -13.33
C PHE A 76 -1.81 19.23 -14.41
N ALA A 77 -1.95 18.73 -15.61
CA ALA A 77 -2.52 19.50 -16.73
C ALA A 77 -3.98 19.87 -16.43
N GLY A 78 -4.35 21.11 -16.75
CA GLY A 78 -5.69 21.62 -16.49
C GLY A 78 -6.02 21.91 -15.02
N SER A 79 -5.02 21.82 -14.13
CA SER A 79 -5.13 22.13 -12.71
C SER A 79 -4.13 23.20 -12.30
N GLY A 80 -4.53 24.10 -11.41
CA GLY A 80 -3.61 25.04 -10.75
C GLY A 80 -2.79 24.42 -9.62
N LEU A 81 -3.02 23.14 -9.28
CA LEU A 81 -2.32 22.45 -8.21
C LEU A 81 -0.89 22.12 -8.61
N ALA A 82 0.03 22.44 -7.73
CA ALA A 82 1.41 21.95 -7.76
C ALA A 82 1.79 21.39 -6.39
N ILE A 83 2.39 20.22 -6.36
CA ILE A 83 2.87 19.58 -5.13
C ILE A 83 4.39 19.68 -5.13
N ASP A 84 4.94 20.37 -4.13
CA ASP A 84 6.39 20.55 -3.96
C ASP A 84 6.93 19.40 -3.10
N LEU A 85 7.77 18.57 -3.69
CA LEU A 85 8.41 17.42 -3.04
C LEU A 85 9.82 17.75 -2.52
N ARG A 86 10.32 18.95 -2.80
CA ARG A 86 11.66 19.36 -2.39
C ARG A 86 11.73 19.51 -0.87
N GLY A 87 12.70 18.83 -0.26
CA GLY A 87 12.82 18.81 1.21
C GLY A 87 11.73 18.01 1.93
N ALA A 88 10.88 17.28 1.21
CA ALA A 88 9.92 16.38 1.83
C ALA A 88 10.63 15.27 2.61
N HIS A 89 10.04 14.88 3.74
CA HIS A 89 10.52 13.73 4.49
C HIS A 89 10.34 12.46 3.66
N VAL A 90 11.44 11.71 3.47
CA VAL A 90 11.37 10.39 2.81
C VAL A 90 10.93 9.35 3.84
N TRP A 91 9.74 8.81 3.61
CA TRP A 91 9.25 7.70 4.41
C TRP A 91 9.84 6.38 3.89
N THR A 92 10.42 5.63 4.81
CA THR A 92 10.95 4.29 4.56
C THR A 92 10.34 3.36 5.59
N GLN A 93 9.81 2.24 5.13
CA GLN A 93 9.29 1.24 6.06
C GLN A 93 10.37 0.78 7.03
N LYS A 94 10.02 0.70 8.32
CA LYS A 94 10.92 0.24 9.38
C LYS A 94 10.26 -0.92 10.10
N PHE A 95 10.77 -2.11 9.86
CA PHE A 95 10.33 -3.33 10.54
C PHE A 95 11.56 -4.07 11.08
N LYS A 96 11.53 -4.39 12.37
CA LYS A 96 12.53 -5.25 13.02
C LYS A 96 11.81 -6.23 13.94
N PRO A 97 11.72 -7.51 13.59
CA PRO A 97 11.18 -8.50 14.50
C PRO A 97 12.06 -8.61 15.74
N VAL A 98 11.48 -8.43 16.93
CA VAL A 98 12.19 -8.56 18.22
C VAL A 98 12.01 -9.97 18.78
N SER A 99 10.81 -10.53 18.60
CA SER A 99 10.46 -11.87 19.07
C SER A 99 9.47 -12.51 18.09
N ARG A 100 9.34 -13.84 18.16
CA ARG A 100 8.21 -14.50 17.50
C ARG A 100 6.96 -14.26 18.34
N PRO A 101 5.82 -13.88 17.74
CA PRO A 101 4.58 -13.72 18.46
C PRO A 101 4.19 -15.06 19.10
N SER A 102 3.68 -15.02 20.32
CA SER A 102 3.12 -16.19 20.96
C SER A 102 1.78 -16.57 20.31
N VAL A 103 1.36 -17.82 20.48
CA VAL A 103 0.02 -18.27 20.03
C VAL A 103 -1.08 -17.39 20.65
N ARG A 104 -0.89 -16.95 21.89
CA ARG A 104 -1.81 -16.03 22.58
C ARG A 104 -1.91 -14.68 21.87
N ASP A 105 -0.80 -14.11 21.41
CA ASP A 105 -0.78 -12.83 20.70
C ASP A 105 -1.49 -12.95 19.35
N ILE A 106 -1.26 -14.05 18.63
CA ILE A 106 -1.92 -14.34 17.35
C ILE A 106 -3.42 -14.52 17.54
N LEU A 107 -3.84 -15.25 18.56
CA LEU A 107 -5.26 -15.47 18.86
C LEU A 107 -5.94 -14.18 19.32
N ALA A 108 -5.30 -13.36 20.17
CA ALA A 108 -5.83 -12.07 20.59
C ALA A 108 -6.01 -11.13 19.38
N PHE A 109 -5.06 -11.11 18.46
CA PHE A 109 -5.16 -10.36 17.22
C PHE A 109 -6.29 -10.88 16.32
N GLY A 110 -6.44 -12.20 16.17
CA GLY A 110 -7.52 -12.82 15.40
C GLY A 110 -8.92 -12.48 15.94
N PHE A 111 -9.06 -12.35 17.28
CA PHE A 111 -10.32 -11.91 17.89
C PHE A 111 -10.67 -10.45 17.57
N GLU A 112 -9.68 -9.57 17.42
CA GLU A 112 -9.92 -8.16 17.11
C GLU A 112 -10.23 -7.90 15.62
N VAL A 113 -9.65 -8.69 14.70
CA VAL A 113 -9.87 -8.55 13.25
C VAL A 113 -10.95 -9.49 12.69
N GLY A 114 -11.49 -10.36 13.51
CA GLY A 114 -12.49 -11.36 13.12
C GLY A 114 -11.88 -12.77 12.99
N PRO A 115 -12.69 -13.83 13.13
CA PRO A 115 -12.20 -15.18 13.04
C PRO A 115 -11.70 -15.48 11.62
N PHE A 116 -10.45 -15.90 11.50
CA PHE A 116 -10.00 -16.65 10.33
C PHE A 116 -10.81 -17.94 10.29
N SER A 117 -11.57 -18.17 9.23
CA SER A 117 -12.28 -19.42 9.09
C SER A 117 -11.27 -20.53 8.77
N GLU A 118 -11.42 -21.71 9.37
CA GLU A 118 -10.60 -22.89 9.05
C GLU A 118 -10.68 -23.28 7.56
N ARG A 119 -11.64 -22.73 6.82
CA ARG A 119 -11.82 -22.93 5.37
C ARG A 119 -10.83 -22.12 4.52
N ASP A 120 -10.15 -21.11 5.09
CA ASP A 120 -9.22 -20.24 4.35
C ASP A 120 -7.85 -20.90 4.13
N SER A 121 -7.59 -22.11 4.66
CA SER A 121 -6.30 -22.81 4.55
C SER A 121 -6.04 -23.51 3.21
N GLU A 122 -7.00 -23.54 2.28
CA GLU A 122 -6.89 -24.25 0.99
C GLU A 122 -6.98 -23.32 -0.23
N PHE A 123 -6.96 -21.97 -0.05
CA PHE A 123 -7.04 -21.07 -1.20
C PHE A 123 -5.69 -20.98 -1.94
N SER A 124 -5.75 -21.15 -3.26
CA SER A 124 -4.64 -20.82 -4.13
C SER A 124 -4.61 -19.31 -4.40
N VAL A 125 -3.44 -18.78 -4.77
CA VAL A 125 -3.32 -17.37 -5.22
C VAL A 125 -4.32 -17.08 -6.34
N ARG A 126 -4.49 -18.01 -7.26
CA ARG A 126 -5.41 -17.88 -8.40
C ARG A 126 -6.87 -17.70 -7.98
N ASP A 127 -7.29 -18.30 -6.86
CA ASP A 127 -8.68 -18.23 -6.38
C ASP A 127 -8.96 -16.91 -5.64
N LEU A 128 -7.91 -16.26 -5.13
CA LEU A 128 -8.02 -15.01 -4.38
C LEU A 128 -7.83 -13.78 -5.26
N ILE A 129 -6.84 -13.79 -6.15
CA ILE A 129 -6.44 -12.60 -6.90
C ILE A 129 -7.59 -12.01 -7.72
N GLY A 130 -7.85 -10.72 -7.55
CA GLY A 130 -8.95 -10.01 -8.21
C GLY A 130 -10.35 -10.36 -7.69
N ARG A 131 -10.47 -11.22 -6.66
CA ARG A 131 -11.76 -11.64 -6.11
C ARG A 131 -12.35 -10.56 -5.21
N GLY A 132 -13.56 -10.14 -5.52
CA GLY A 132 -14.32 -9.13 -4.78
C GLY A 132 -14.55 -7.85 -5.58
N PRO A 133 -15.49 -7.00 -5.15
CA PRO A 133 -15.77 -5.72 -5.80
C PRO A 133 -14.77 -4.64 -5.40
N GLY A 134 -14.70 -3.56 -6.19
CA GLY A 134 -13.98 -2.34 -5.84
C GLY A 134 -12.57 -2.25 -6.39
N LEU A 135 -11.84 -1.24 -5.92
CA LEU A 135 -10.47 -0.92 -6.36
C LEU A 135 -9.40 -1.74 -5.63
N THR A 136 -9.73 -2.22 -4.44
CA THR A 136 -8.94 -3.18 -3.64
C THR A 136 -9.82 -4.37 -3.32
N PRO A 137 -9.94 -5.34 -4.25
CA PRO A 137 -10.72 -6.56 -4.02
C PRO A 137 -10.28 -7.29 -2.75
N GLU A 138 -11.23 -7.84 -2.00
CA GLU A 138 -10.99 -8.55 -0.73
C GLU A 138 -9.92 -9.65 -0.84
N GLY A 139 -9.90 -10.34 -1.99
CA GLY A 139 -8.90 -11.37 -2.24
C GLY A 139 -7.48 -10.81 -2.38
N ASP A 140 -7.33 -9.63 -2.98
CA ASP A 140 -6.04 -8.93 -3.10
C ASP A 140 -5.55 -8.41 -1.75
N ASP A 141 -6.46 -7.89 -0.93
CA ASP A 141 -6.15 -7.48 0.45
C ASP A 141 -5.71 -8.70 1.29
N THR A 142 -6.39 -9.84 1.12
CA THR A 142 -6.03 -11.12 1.75
C THR A 142 -4.63 -11.57 1.32
N LEU A 143 -4.31 -11.56 0.03
CA LEU A 143 -2.99 -11.91 -0.49
C LEU A 143 -1.90 -10.98 0.02
N THR A 144 -2.18 -9.67 0.12
CA THR A 144 -1.26 -8.69 0.70
C THR A 144 -0.95 -9.02 2.16
N GLY A 145 -1.97 -9.38 2.94
CA GLY A 145 -1.82 -9.83 4.32
C GLY A 145 -1.01 -11.13 4.44
N LEU A 146 -1.28 -12.12 3.56
CA LEU A 146 -0.55 -13.39 3.52
C LEU A 146 0.93 -13.21 3.14
N LEU A 147 1.28 -12.25 2.30
CA LEU A 147 2.66 -11.91 1.96
C LEU A 147 3.38 -11.20 3.10
N ALA A 148 2.68 -10.45 3.95
CA ALA A 148 3.31 -9.50 4.86
C ALA A 148 4.27 -10.16 5.86
N ALA A 149 3.84 -11.18 6.59
CA ALA A 149 4.71 -11.84 7.55
C ALA A 149 5.87 -12.61 6.89
N PRO A 150 5.65 -13.48 5.86
CA PRO A 150 6.74 -14.15 5.16
C PRO A 150 7.79 -13.20 4.60
N MET A 151 7.37 -12.15 3.90
CA MET A 151 8.29 -11.23 3.21
C MET A 151 9.04 -10.28 4.16
N LEU A 152 8.48 -9.97 5.33
CA LEU A 152 9.13 -9.09 6.30
C LEU A 152 9.99 -9.84 7.32
N VAL A 153 9.62 -11.08 7.67
CA VAL A 153 10.29 -11.84 8.74
C VAL A 153 11.29 -12.86 8.20
N ALA A 154 10.98 -13.47 7.07
CA ALA A 154 11.76 -14.56 6.49
C ALA A 154 11.73 -14.52 4.95
N PRO A 155 12.16 -13.41 4.31
CA PRO A 155 12.08 -13.23 2.87
C PRO A 155 12.85 -14.31 2.07
N ASP A 156 13.96 -14.80 2.62
CA ASP A 156 14.84 -15.76 1.94
C ASP A 156 14.37 -17.23 2.05
N ARG A 157 13.28 -17.50 2.77
CA ARG A 157 12.74 -18.86 2.83
C ARG A 157 12.14 -19.28 1.49
N PRO A 158 12.34 -20.58 1.10
CA PRO A 158 11.79 -21.10 -0.15
C PRO A 158 10.27 -20.89 -0.29
N GLU A 159 9.53 -21.03 0.82
CA GLU A 159 8.07 -20.86 0.88
C GLU A 159 7.66 -19.40 0.64
N SER A 160 8.38 -18.45 1.26
CA SER A 160 8.15 -17.00 1.05
C SER A 160 8.40 -16.62 -0.41
N GLN A 161 9.49 -17.10 -0.97
CA GLN A 161 9.84 -16.88 -2.37
C GLN A 161 8.88 -17.57 -3.35
N ALA A 162 8.35 -18.74 -2.99
CA ALA A 162 7.35 -19.44 -3.81
C ALA A 162 6.04 -18.65 -3.85
N LEU A 163 5.53 -18.20 -2.71
CA LEU A 163 4.33 -17.37 -2.61
C LEU A 163 4.49 -16.07 -3.40
N SER A 164 5.61 -15.36 -3.21
CA SER A 164 5.92 -14.14 -3.96
C SER A 164 5.87 -14.37 -5.48
N ARG A 165 6.56 -15.40 -5.98
CA ARG A 165 6.55 -15.73 -7.41
C ARG A 165 5.17 -16.10 -7.93
N ASP A 166 4.39 -16.82 -7.14
CA ASP A 166 3.03 -17.21 -7.52
C ASP A 166 2.13 -15.97 -7.67
N VAL A 167 2.15 -15.05 -6.71
CA VAL A 167 1.43 -13.78 -6.80
C VAL A 167 1.88 -12.98 -8.01
N LEU A 168 3.20 -12.82 -8.24
CA LEU A 168 3.74 -12.07 -9.38
C LEU A 168 3.28 -12.65 -10.73
N SER A 169 3.14 -13.97 -10.84
CA SER A 169 2.70 -14.63 -12.08
C SER A 169 1.22 -14.38 -12.42
N HIS A 170 0.42 -14.03 -11.41
CA HIS A 170 -1.03 -13.83 -11.56
C HIS A 170 -1.48 -12.36 -11.50
N LEU A 171 -0.56 -11.40 -11.43
CA LEU A 171 -0.88 -9.96 -11.32
C LEU A 171 -1.80 -9.43 -12.45
N HIS A 172 -1.84 -10.10 -13.58
CA HIS A 172 -2.71 -9.76 -14.70
C HIS A 172 -4.21 -9.97 -14.41
N ALA A 173 -4.55 -10.70 -13.34
CA ALA A 173 -5.93 -11.05 -12.98
C ALA A 173 -6.61 -10.00 -12.08
N THR A 174 -5.91 -8.92 -11.72
CA THR A 174 -6.49 -7.83 -10.92
C THR A 174 -6.34 -6.47 -11.59
N ASN A 175 -6.96 -5.44 -11.00
CA ASN A 175 -6.90 -4.05 -11.48
C ASN A 175 -5.52 -3.40 -11.18
N ASP A 176 -5.27 -2.24 -11.79
CA ASP A 176 -3.96 -1.58 -11.73
C ASP A 176 -3.55 -1.16 -10.31
N ILE A 177 -4.50 -0.78 -9.44
CA ILE A 177 -4.22 -0.35 -8.06
C ILE A 177 -3.78 -1.56 -7.22
N SER A 178 -4.58 -2.62 -7.21
CA SER A 178 -4.24 -3.87 -6.52
C SER A 178 -3.00 -4.53 -7.10
N ARG A 179 -2.81 -4.46 -8.41
CA ARG A 179 -1.61 -4.97 -9.08
C ARG A 179 -0.36 -4.35 -8.51
N GLN A 180 -0.34 -3.02 -8.37
CA GLN A 180 0.82 -2.33 -7.78
C GLN A 180 1.00 -2.70 -6.31
N MET A 181 -0.08 -2.76 -5.53
CA MET A 181 -0.03 -3.16 -4.12
C MET A 181 0.55 -4.57 -3.95
N LEU A 182 0.06 -5.54 -4.73
CA LEU A 182 0.55 -6.92 -4.70
C LEU A 182 1.98 -7.05 -5.21
N PHE A 183 2.35 -6.28 -6.24
CA PHE A 183 3.72 -6.23 -6.74
C PHE A 183 4.68 -5.72 -5.66
N ASP A 184 4.34 -4.65 -4.96
CA ASP A 184 5.14 -4.11 -3.86
C ASP A 184 5.20 -5.11 -2.69
N ALA A 185 4.08 -5.70 -2.30
CA ALA A 185 4.00 -6.71 -1.24
C ALA A 185 4.87 -7.94 -1.53
N ALA A 186 4.89 -8.42 -2.78
CA ALA A 186 5.74 -9.52 -3.21
C ALA A 186 7.24 -9.21 -3.13
N GLN A 187 7.61 -7.93 -3.06
CA GLN A 187 8.98 -7.46 -2.83
C GLN A 187 9.25 -7.07 -1.37
N GLY A 188 8.31 -7.31 -0.46
CA GLY A 188 8.43 -6.95 0.95
C GLY A 188 8.18 -5.49 1.25
N LEU A 189 7.53 -4.75 0.35
CA LEU A 189 7.17 -3.34 0.50
C LEU A 189 5.69 -3.23 0.89
N PHE A 190 5.42 -2.63 2.05
CA PHE A 190 4.07 -2.55 2.61
C PHE A 190 3.74 -1.14 3.07
N ILE A 191 2.45 -0.84 3.12
CA ILE A 191 1.91 0.40 3.67
C ILE A 191 2.09 0.46 5.19
N GLU A 192 2.14 1.69 5.73
CA GLU A 192 2.35 1.95 7.17
C GLU A 192 1.43 1.14 8.11
N PRO A 193 0.11 0.97 7.86
CA PRO A 193 -0.76 0.18 8.72
C PRO A 193 -0.32 -1.29 8.86
N ILE A 194 0.11 -1.93 7.78
CA ILE A 194 0.59 -3.32 7.80
C ILE A 194 1.89 -3.43 8.60
N ILE A 195 2.82 -2.51 8.38
CA ILE A 195 4.08 -2.44 9.14
C ILE A 195 3.81 -2.23 10.64
N SER A 196 2.89 -1.33 10.98
CA SER A 196 2.50 -1.03 12.36
C SER A 196 1.86 -2.25 13.05
N MET A 197 0.96 -2.95 12.34
CA MET A 197 0.33 -4.17 12.81
C MET A 197 1.35 -5.27 13.12
N LEU A 198 2.24 -5.57 12.17
CA LEU A 198 3.26 -6.59 12.37
C LEU A 198 4.28 -6.19 13.45
N SER A 199 4.63 -4.91 13.53
CA SER A 199 5.50 -4.41 14.61
C SER A 199 4.88 -4.60 15.99
N ALA A 200 3.55 -4.46 16.10
CA ALA A 200 2.84 -4.75 17.34
C ALA A 200 2.86 -6.25 17.67
N LEU A 201 2.56 -7.11 16.70
CA LEU A 201 2.57 -8.58 16.87
C LEU A 201 3.96 -9.12 17.25
N TYR A 202 5.03 -8.55 16.68
CA TYR A 202 6.42 -8.96 16.96
C TYR A 202 7.05 -8.21 18.13
N GLY A 203 6.26 -7.58 19.00
CA GLY A 203 6.71 -6.99 20.27
C GLY A 203 7.25 -5.57 20.17
N GLN A 204 6.96 -4.86 19.09
CA GLN A 204 7.40 -3.46 18.90
C GLN A 204 6.29 -2.42 19.18
N GLY A 205 5.12 -2.81 19.69
CA GLY A 205 4.01 -1.89 19.95
C GLY A 205 2.80 -2.53 20.61
N CYS A 206 1.72 -1.75 20.75
CA CYS A 206 0.46 -2.21 21.33
C CYS A 206 -0.49 -2.71 20.23
N VAL A 207 -0.92 -3.96 20.31
CA VAL A 207 -1.84 -4.63 19.37
C VAL A 207 -3.14 -3.82 19.16
N GLN A 208 -3.69 -3.22 20.23
CA GLN A 208 -4.92 -2.43 20.16
C GLN A 208 -4.85 -1.20 19.24
N LYS A 209 -3.70 -0.52 19.17
CA LYS A 209 -3.53 0.63 18.27
C LYS A 209 -3.43 0.22 16.81
N SER A 210 -2.90 -0.96 16.53
CA SER A 210 -2.66 -1.43 15.17
C SER A 210 -3.93 -1.93 14.49
N SER A 211 -4.82 -2.60 15.24
CA SER A 211 -6.11 -3.06 14.71
C SER A 211 -7.10 -1.90 14.42
N GLN A 212 -7.02 -0.80 15.19
CA GLN A 212 -7.80 0.40 14.91
C GLN A 212 -7.39 1.07 13.60
N ASN A 213 -6.10 1.09 13.27
CA ASN A 213 -5.61 1.66 12.03
C ASN A 213 -6.02 0.84 10.78
N LEU A 214 -6.14 -0.49 10.91
CA LEU A 214 -6.58 -1.36 9.82
C LEU A 214 -8.08 -1.24 9.50
N ARG A 215 -8.91 -0.90 10.50
CA ARG A 215 -10.35 -0.69 10.29
C ARG A 215 -10.69 0.66 9.66
N ALA A 216 -9.71 1.56 9.56
CA ALA A 216 -9.86 2.89 8.98
C ALA A 216 -9.42 2.96 7.50
N VAL A 217 -8.99 1.82 6.92
CA VAL A 217 -8.63 1.62 5.51
C VAL A 217 -9.77 0.95 4.80
#